data_7f411c5636c8d4ac8e0c7ff37b170e97
#
_entry.id   7f411c5636c8d4ac8e0c7ff37b170e97
#
_cell.length_a   1.000
_cell.length_b   1.000
_cell.length_c   1.000
_cell.angle_alpha   90.00
_cell.angle_beta   90.00
_cell.angle_gamma   90.00
#
_symmetry.space_group_name_H-M   'P 1'
#
loop_
_entity.id
_entity.type
_entity.pdbx_description
1 polymer ?
#
loop_
_entity_poly.entity_id
_entity_poly.type
_entity_poly.pdbx_seq_one_letter_code
_entity_poly.pdbx_strand_id
1 'polypeptide(L)'
;LMENTSNTSFLRQTYADRKDIASLIKPPAPTRRSDDKVAASINERAGVENFHNEPAIDFSLRQNRERFKRTLEEVRGKFDHSRRRGGGEWLESVNPANPNEIVGRVRSAGADQADAAIEKAARFFPEWRATPAGERAKTLFKAAGIMGEKRWELAALEVFEAGKGWREADADVIEGIDYLRYYAGEMLRLAEPRQTQSLPSETNVYLYEPRGIAAIIAPWNFPLAILTGMTAAALVTGNCALMKPAEQSPMMAQRLLEILGEAGLPEDACQLLYGGGELGAHLVHSSKIHLIAFTGSREVGLEILHEAYTHRPEQQHVKRVVCEMGGKNAVIVDTDADLDEAVVHVIDSAFGYQGQKCSAASRLILVGEVHDRLVPRLVEAVRSLKIGPPEDPRNSVGPLIEEAAVERVLQYIRLGKKEAQCVLEMAAPKEGYFVGPAIFTDVDPDSRLAQEEIFGPVLAIIRARDFDQALEIANRSSFALTGGVFSRSPAHIDKARKEFRVGNLYINRGITGAVVERQPFGGLKLSGIGSKAGGPDYLLQFLEPRTISENTLRHGFMPPEKVQK
;
A
#
# COMPACT_ATOMS: atom_id res chain seq x y z
N LEU A 1 21.30 18.86 27.12
CA LEU A 1 20.28 19.17 28.15
C LEU A 1 19.20 18.11 28.23
N MET A 2 18.71 17.57 27.09
CA MET A 2 17.70 16.49 27.11
C MET A 2 18.24 15.16 27.63
N GLU A 3 19.50 14.84 27.39
CA GLU A 3 20.14 13.62 27.88
C GLU A 3 20.16 13.55 29.42
N ASN A 4 20.31 14.68 30.07
CA ASN A 4 20.33 14.76 31.54
C ASN A 4 18.96 14.54 32.22
N THR A 5 17.87 14.60 31.48
CA THR A 5 16.50 14.42 32.01
C THR A 5 15.96 13.00 31.77
N SER A 6 16.59 12.23 30.92
CA SER A 6 16.20 10.83 30.64
C SER A 6 16.53 9.93 31.83
N ASN A 7 15.58 9.08 32.22
CA ASN A 7 15.78 8.08 33.29
C ASN A 7 16.88 7.05 32.95
N THR A 8 17.26 6.96 31.67
CA THR A 8 18.27 6.03 31.16
C THR A 8 19.57 6.73 30.76
N SER A 9 19.71 8.06 30.98
CA SER A 9 20.94 8.77 30.60
C SER A 9 22.14 8.25 31.37
N PHE A 10 23.28 8.16 30.69
CA PHE A 10 24.56 7.74 31.27
C PHE A 10 24.93 8.57 32.49
N LEU A 11 24.79 9.89 32.42
CA LEU A 11 25.09 10.81 33.53
C LEU A 11 24.20 10.56 34.74
N ARG A 12 22.90 10.38 34.56
CA ARG A 12 21.99 10.07 35.67
C ARG A 12 22.34 8.74 36.31
N GLN A 13 22.55 7.70 35.53
CA GLN A 13 22.88 6.37 36.04
C GLN A 13 24.21 6.35 36.79
N THR A 14 25.19 7.15 36.35
CA THR A 14 26.50 7.25 37.01
C THR A 14 26.45 8.07 38.28
N TYR A 15 25.88 9.29 38.24
CA TYR A 15 25.97 10.26 39.34
C TYR A 15 24.79 10.22 40.29
N ALA A 16 23.57 10.00 39.83
CA ALA A 16 22.38 9.93 40.67
C ALA A 16 22.11 8.51 41.19
N ASP A 17 22.16 7.51 40.30
CA ASP A 17 21.86 6.12 40.65
C ASP A 17 23.09 5.34 41.12
N ARG A 18 24.29 5.94 41.07
CA ARG A 18 25.59 5.36 41.46
C ARG A 18 25.88 3.99 40.89
N LYS A 19 25.46 3.74 39.66
CA LYS A 19 25.78 2.48 38.95
C LYS A 19 27.25 2.44 38.58
N ASP A 20 27.86 1.26 38.66
CA ASP A 20 29.23 1.05 38.25
C ASP A 20 29.42 1.35 36.76
N ILE A 21 30.36 2.22 36.42
CA ILE A 21 30.67 2.64 35.07
C ILE A 21 31.00 1.42 34.18
N ALA A 22 31.69 0.41 34.71
CA ALA A 22 32.01 -0.80 33.97
C ALA A 22 30.75 -1.56 33.53
N SER A 23 29.66 -1.46 34.26
CA SER A 23 28.37 -2.04 33.88
C SER A 23 27.63 -1.27 32.80
N LEU A 24 27.85 0.06 32.73
CA LEU A 24 27.19 0.96 31.78
C LEU A 24 27.86 0.98 30.40
N ILE A 25 29.16 0.65 30.33
CA ILE A 25 29.94 0.59 29.08
C ILE A 25 30.04 -0.81 28.49
N LYS A 26 29.44 -1.82 29.15
CA LYS A 26 29.36 -3.17 28.53
C LYS A 26 28.57 -3.06 27.23
N PRO A 27 29.07 -3.67 26.11
CA PRO A 27 28.27 -3.81 24.91
C PRO A 27 26.94 -4.46 25.29
N PRO A 28 25.81 -4.01 24.76
CA PRO A 28 24.52 -4.65 25.02
C PRO A 28 24.67 -6.13 24.66
N ALA A 29 24.46 -7.01 25.65
CA ALA A 29 24.38 -8.42 25.39
C ALA A 29 23.30 -8.60 24.31
N PRO A 30 23.55 -9.41 23.25
CA PRO A 30 22.50 -9.73 22.32
C PRO A 30 21.36 -10.33 23.17
N THR A 31 20.28 -9.58 23.30
CA THR A 31 19.03 -10.16 23.81
C THR A 31 18.74 -11.30 22.85
N ARG A 32 18.96 -12.54 23.28
CA ARG A 32 18.33 -13.69 22.67
C ARG A 32 16.83 -13.40 22.76
N ARG A 33 16.29 -12.78 21.69
CA ARG A 33 14.87 -12.89 21.44
C ARG A 33 14.67 -14.40 21.33
N SER A 34 13.88 -14.93 22.21
CA SER A 34 13.43 -16.31 22.15
C SER A 34 12.51 -16.42 20.94
N ASP A 35 13.10 -16.53 19.75
CA ASP A 35 12.37 -16.78 18.50
C ASP A 35 11.57 -18.09 18.58
N ASP A 36 11.91 -18.96 19.56
CA ASP A 36 11.20 -20.21 19.84
C ASP A 36 9.86 -20.04 20.59
N LYS A 37 9.53 -18.84 21.10
CA LYS A 37 8.23 -18.61 21.77
C LYS A 37 7.20 -17.87 20.91
N VAL A 38 7.61 -17.26 19.81
CA VAL A 38 6.67 -16.59 18.89
C VAL A 38 5.95 -17.61 18.02
N ALA A 39 6.58 -18.73 17.70
CA ALA A 39 5.93 -19.81 16.94
C ALA A 39 4.95 -20.68 17.77
N ALA A 40 5.00 -20.61 19.11
CA ALA A 40 4.22 -21.50 19.98
C ALA A 40 3.00 -20.84 20.63
N SER A 41 2.68 -19.59 20.34
CA SER A 41 1.49 -18.91 20.89
C SER A 41 0.60 -18.28 19.81
N ILE A 42 0.33 -19.02 18.74
CA ILE A 42 -0.90 -18.80 17.98
C ILE A 42 -2.03 -19.39 18.85
N ASN A 43 -2.27 -18.75 19.97
CA ASN A 43 -3.40 -19.08 20.81
C ASN A 43 -4.68 -18.64 20.08
N GLU A 44 -5.66 -19.52 20.05
CA GLU A 44 -7.01 -19.41 19.49
C GLU A 44 -7.85 -18.22 20.03
N ARG A 45 -7.24 -17.25 20.70
CA ARG A 45 -7.84 -16.01 21.22
C ARG A 45 -7.13 -14.73 20.72
N ALA A 46 -6.28 -14.81 19.69
CA ALA A 46 -5.64 -13.63 19.12
C ALA A 46 -6.64 -12.86 18.26
N GLY A 47 -7.50 -12.09 18.89
CA GLY A 47 -8.21 -10.99 18.26
C GLY A 47 -7.25 -9.84 17.93
N VAL A 48 -7.73 -8.83 17.23
CA VAL A 48 -6.96 -7.62 16.80
C VAL A 48 -6.19 -6.94 17.95
N GLU A 49 -6.60 -7.14 19.20
CA GLU A 49 -5.94 -6.59 20.41
C GLU A 49 -4.45 -6.98 20.55
N ASN A 50 -3.98 -8.00 19.82
CA ASN A 50 -2.58 -8.46 19.84
C ASN A 50 -1.88 -8.35 18.46
N PHE A 51 -2.40 -7.54 17.52
CA PHE A 51 -1.74 -7.34 16.25
C PHE A 51 -0.43 -6.56 16.40
N HIS A 52 0.61 -7.05 15.76
CA HIS A 52 1.91 -6.39 15.65
C HIS A 52 2.42 -6.47 14.22
N ASN A 53 2.87 -5.34 13.70
CA ASN A 53 3.47 -5.30 12.38
C ASN A 53 4.73 -6.16 12.30
N GLU A 54 4.94 -6.81 11.17
CA GLU A 54 6.15 -7.57 10.86
C GLU A 54 7.37 -6.63 10.88
N PRO A 55 8.46 -6.97 11.61
CA PRO A 55 9.63 -6.10 11.68
C PRO A 55 10.41 -6.09 10.36
N ALA A 56 10.95 -4.92 9.97
CA ALA A 56 11.80 -4.77 8.78
C ALA A 56 13.12 -5.53 8.91
N ILE A 57 13.65 -6.01 7.78
CA ILE A 57 15.01 -6.55 7.72
C ILE A 57 16.01 -5.40 7.97
N ASP A 58 16.86 -5.59 8.97
CA ASP A 58 17.94 -4.64 9.23
C ASP A 58 19.11 -4.86 8.25
N PHE A 59 19.11 -4.11 7.15
CA PHE A 59 20.20 -4.13 6.18
C PHE A 59 21.46 -3.39 6.63
N SER A 60 21.50 -2.79 7.84
CA SER A 60 22.75 -2.31 8.43
C SER A 60 23.66 -3.47 8.85
N LEU A 61 23.08 -4.63 9.12
CA LEU A 61 23.79 -5.83 9.48
C LEU A 61 24.42 -6.50 8.25
N ARG A 62 25.73 -6.77 8.33
CA ARG A 62 26.48 -7.41 7.24
C ARG A 62 25.90 -8.75 6.82
N GLN A 63 25.54 -9.59 7.78
CA GLN A 63 24.96 -10.91 7.53
C GLN A 63 23.68 -10.85 6.69
N ASN A 64 22.80 -9.85 6.93
CA ASN A 64 21.57 -9.66 6.18
C ASN A 64 21.85 -9.20 4.75
N ARG A 65 22.83 -8.30 4.57
CA ARG A 65 23.25 -7.90 3.22
C ARG A 65 23.84 -9.05 2.42
N GLU A 66 24.69 -9.88 3.04
CA GLU A 66 25.28 -11.06 2.38
C GLU A 66 24.22 -12.11 2.05
N ARG A 67 23.27 -12.34 2.93
CA ARG A 67 22.13 -13.22 2.67
C ARG A 67 21.31 -12.72 1.49
N PHE A 68 20.93 -11.45 1.49
CA PHE A 68 20.08 -10.91 0.43
C PHE A 68 20.78 -10.91 -0.93
N LYS A 69 22.09 -10.64 -0.98
CA LYS A 69 22.87 -10.77 -2.23
C LYS A 69 22.82 -12.18 -2.80
N ARG A 70 23.00 -13.21 -1.95
CA ARG A 70 22.88 -14.60 -2.40
C ARG A 70 21.48 -14.91 -2.90
N THR A 71 20.45 -14.43 -2.19
CA THR A 71 19.06 -14.63 -2.61
C THR A 71 18.77 -13.96 -3.96
N LEU A 72 19.30 -12.76 -4.21
CA LEU A 72 19.22 -12.11 -5.52
C LEU A 72 19.85 -12.96 -6.63
N GLU A 73 21.03 -13.53 -6.39
CA GLU A 73 21.70 -14.43 -7.35
C GLU A 73 20.88 -15.71 -7.59
N GLU A 74 20.33 -16.30 -6.54
CA GLU A 74 19.48 -17.51 -6.61
C GLU A 74 18.17 -17.23 -7.39
N VAL A 75 17.53 -16.11 -7.14
CA VAL A 75 16.30 -15.70 -7.85
C VAL A 75 16.58 -15.43 -9.32
N ARG A 76 17.65 -14.67 -9.62
CA ARG A 76 18.07 -14.42 -11.01
C ARG A 76 18.41 -15.72 -11.76
N GLY A 77 18.99 -16.69 -11.08
CA GLY A 77 19.30 -18.00 -11.65
C GLY A 77 18.06 -18.83 -12.08
N LYS A 78 16.87 -18.45 -11.58
CA LYS A 78 15.59 -19.09 -11.94
C LYS A 78 14.90 -18.43 -13.15
N PHE A 79 15.42 -17.32 -13.69
CA PHE A 79 14.81 -16.62 -14.82
C PHE A 79 14.81 -17.47 -16.08
N ASP A 80 13.77 -17.30 -16.91
CA ASP A 80 13.68 -17.97 -18.20
C ASP A 80 14.60 -17.31 -19.22
N HIS A 81 15.76 -17.90 -19.46
CA HIS A 81 16.72 -17.45 -20.46
C HIS A 81 16.36 -17.88 -21.90
N SER A 82 15.26 -18.59 -22.11
CA SER A 82 14.84 -19.00 -23.45
C SER A 82 14.32 -17.79 -24.23
N ARG A 83 15.04 -17.37 -25.27
CA ARG A 83 14.60 -16.34 -26.25
C ARG A 83 13.52 -16.88 -27.17
N ARG A 84 12.35 -17.21 -26.64
CA ARG A 84 11.16 -17.42 -27.47
C ARG A 84 10.40 -16.10 -27.53
N ARG A 85 10.53 -15.36 -28.61
CA ARG A 85 9.59 -14.27 -28.95
C ARG A 85 8.23 -14.92 -29.14
N GLY A 86 7.45 -14.94 -28.06
CA GLY A 86 6.06 -15.39 -28.09
C GLY A 86 5.21 -14.33 -28.77
N GLY A 87 4.55 -14.68 -29.86
CA GLY A 87 3.50 -13.82 -30.41
C GLY A 87 2.25 -13.90 -29.57
N GLY A 88 1.57 -12.79 -29.41
CA GLY A 88 0.14 -12.57 -29.10
C GLY A 88 -0.48 -13.10 -27.80
N GLU A 89 -0.07 -14.24 -27.27
CA GLU A 89 -0.69 -14.88 -26.11
C GLU A 89 0.13 -14.79 -24.80
N TRP A 90 1.36 -14.27 -24.86
CA TRP A 90 2.27 -14.25 -23.73
C TRP A 90 2.58 -12.81 -23.27
N LEU A 91 2.49 -12.59 -21.97
CA LEU A 91 3.00 -11.39 -21.31
C LEU A 91 4.38 -11.71 -20.75
N GLU A 92 5.35 -10.87 -21.06
CA GLU A 92 6.72 -10.98 -20.55
C GLU A 92 6.92 -9.95 -19.43
N SER A 93 7.30 -10.43 -18.25
CA SER A 93 7.82 -9.58 -17.19
C SER A 93 9.31 -9.39 -17.40
N VAL A 94 9.78 -8.16 -17.47
CA VAL A 94 11.18 -7.82 -17.70
C VAL A 94 11.77 -7.07 -16.50
N ASN A 95 13.08 -7.19 -16.33
CA ASN A 95 13.80 -6.36 -15.36
C ASN A 95 13.91 -4.92 -15.89
N PRO A 96 13.27 -3.92 -15.25
CA PRO A 96 13.29 -2.55 -15.76
C PRO A 96 14.70 -1.89 -15.74
N ALA A 97 15.62 -2.43 -14.94
CA ALA A 97 17.03 -2.01 -15.00
C ALA A 97 17.79 -2.60 -16.20
N ASN A 98 17.29 -3.71 -16.75
CA ASN A 98 17.84 -4.38 -17.93
C ASN A 98 16.68 -5.03 -18.74
N PRO A 99 15.98 -4.31 -19.62
CA PRO A 99 14.81 -4.82 -20.32
C PRO A 99 15.06 -6.05 -21.23
N ASN A 100 16.32 -6.41 -21.45
CA ASN A 100 16.67 -7.65 -22.15
C ASN A 100 16.65 -8.89 -21.25
N GLU A 101 16.53 -8.70 -19.93
CA GLU A 101 16.44 -9.76 -18.94
C GLU A 101 14.98 -10.06 -18.62
N ILE A 102 14.51 -11.25 -19.01
CA ILE A 102 13.13 -11.68 -18.77
C ILE A 102 13.06 -12.34 -17.39
N VAL A 103 12.27 -11.75 -16.49
CA VAL A 103 12.02 -12.26 -15.13
C VAL A 103 11.08 -13.46 -15.17
N GLY A 104 10.07 -13.41 -16.04
CA GLY A 104 9.13 -14.49 -16.24
C GLY A 104 8.15 -14.24 -17.37
N ARG A 105 7.35 -15.27 -17.68
CA ARG A 105 6.32 -15.21 -18.73
C ARG A 105 5.04 -15.85 -18.25
N VAL A 106 3.91 -15.24 -18.58
CA VAL A 106 2.58 -15.75 -18.27
C VAL A 106 1.69 -15.70 -19.49
N ARG A 107 0.68 -16.56 -19.56
CA ARG A 107 -0.30 -16.50 -20.64
C ARG A 107 -1.35 -15.42 -20.36
N SER A 108 -1.60 -14.57 -21.34
CA SER A 108 -2.71 -13.63 -21.30
C SER A 108 -4.04 -14.38 -21.40
N ALA A 109 -4.99 -14.01 -20.55
CA ALA A 109 -6.36 -14.51 -20.59
C ALA A 109 -7.22 -13.63 -21.49
N GLY A 110 -8.04 -14.26 -22.33
CA GLY A 110 -9.09 -13.61 -23.10
C GLY A 110 -10.44 -13.57 -22.35
N ALA A 111 -11.46 -13.02 -23.02
CA ALA A 111 -12.81 -12.92 -22.50
C ALA A 111 -13.40 -14.30 -22.08
N ASP A 112 -13.21 -15.33 -22.92
CA ASP A 112 -13.73 -16.69 -22.64
C ASP A 112 -13.16 -17.28 -21.35
N GLN A 113 -11.86 -17.05 -21.08
CA GLN A 113 -11.22 -17.52 -19.84
C GLN A 113 -11.70 -16.70 -18.63
N ALA A 114 -11.93 -15.40 -18.80
CA ALA A 114 -12.52 -14.57 -17.76
C ALA A 114 -13.95 -15.02 -17.42
N ASP A 115 -14.78 -15.29 -18.43
CA ASP A 115 -16.14 -15.80 -18.24
C ASP A 115 -16.13 -17.18 -17.55
N ALA A 116 -15.24 -18.08 -17.97
CA ALA A 116 -15.08 -19.38 -17.31
C ALA A 116 -14.65 -19.25 -15.84
N ALA A 117 -13.78 -18.30 -15.52
CA ALA A 117 -13.36 -18.00 -14.15
C ALA A 117 -14.52 -17.43 -13.31
N ILE A 118 -15.29 -16.50 -13.89
CA ILE A 118 -16.49 -15.93 -13.24
C ILE A 118 -17.51 -17.04 -12.94
N GLU A 119 -17.79 -17.94 -13.89
CA GLU A 119 -18.71 -19.06 -13.71
C GLU A 119 -18.22 -20.05 -12.67
N LYS A 120 -16.90 -20.32 -12.63
CA LYS A 120 -16.28 -21.19 -11.63
C LYS A 120 -16.46 -20.59 -10.22
N ALA A 121 -16.16 -19.31 -10.05
CA ALA A 121 -16.35 -18.58 -8.81
C ALA A 121 -17.84 -18.54 -8.38
N ALA A 122 -18.75 -18.31 -9.33
CA ALA A 122 -20.20 -18.28 -9.05
C ALA A 122 -20.73 -19.62 -8.54
N ARG A 123 -20.27 -20.74 -9.12
CA ARG A 123 -20.65 -22.08 -8.63
C ARG A 123 -20.12 -22.40 -7.25
N PHE A 124 -18.90 -21.94 -6.93
CA PHE A 124 -18.25 -22.22 -5.66
C PHE A 124 -18.66 -21.25 -4.53
N PHE A 125 -19.13 -20.06 -4.87
CA PHE A 125 -19.47 -19.03 -3.88
C PHE A 125 -20.40 -19.50 -2.75
N PRO A 126 -21.49 -20.29 -2.98
CA PRO A 126 -22.33 -20.78 -1.89
C PRO A 126 -21.57 -21.61 -0.84
N GLU A 127 -20.61 -22.43 -1.25
CA GLU A 127 -19.76 -23.22 -0.37
C GLU A 127 -18.78 -22.34 0.42
N TRP A 128 -18.10 -21.42 -0.26
CA TRP A 128 -17.17 -20.50 0.37
C TRP A 128 -17.87 -19.56 1.36
N ARG A 129 -19.01 -19.03 1.00
CA ARG A 129 -19.87 -18.23 1.88
C ARG A 129 -20.26 -19.01 3.16
N ALA A 130 -20.54 -20.29 3.05
CA ALA A 130 -20.95 -21.15 4.16
C ALA A 130 -19.75 -21.55 5.05
N THR A 131 -18.51 -21.43 4.57
CA THR A 131 -17.31 -21.72 5.35
C THR A 131 -17.22 -20.75 6.54
N PRO A 132 -17.06 -21.26 7.79
CA PRO A 132 -16.97 -20.40 8.97
C PRO A 132 -15.88 -19.35 8.87
N ALA A 133 -16.13 -18.14 9.34
CA ALA A 133 -15.17 -17.03 9.30
C ALA A 133 -13.83 -17.40 9.98
N GLY A 134 -13.87 -18.19 11.06
CA GLY A 134 -12.68 -18.69 11.75
C GLY A 134 -11.80 -19.57 10.86
N GLU A 135 -12.39 -20.40 9.99
CA GLU A 135 -11.61 -21.25 9.07
C GLU A 135 -10.98 -20.41 7.95
N ARG A 136 -11.72 -19.44 7.41
CA ARG A 136 -11.18 -18.50 6.43
C ARG A 136 -10.03 -17.66 7.03
N ALA A 137 -10.19 -17.19 8.27
CA ALA A 137 -9.14 -16.46 8.99
C ALA A 137 -7.88 -17.32 9.23
N LYS A 138 -8.03 -18.58 9.61
CA LYS A 138 -6.90 -19.54 9.77
C LYS A 138 -6.12 -19.70 8.48
N THR A 139 -6.77 -19.78 7.34
CA THR A 139 -6.12 -19.84 6.03
C THR A 139 -5.24 -18.61 5.79
N LEU A 140 -5.73 -17.40 6.11
CA LEU A 140 -4.93 -16.19 5.96
C LEU A 140 -3.77 -16.11 6.95
N PHE A 141 -3.96 -16.50 8.21
CA PHE A 141 -2.85 -16.57 9.17
C PHE A 141 -1.76 -17.54 8.71
N LYS A 142 -2.14 -18.68 8.15
CA LYS A 142 -1.19 -19.64 7.57
C LYS A 142 -0.47 -19.07 6.36
N ALA A 143 -1.19 -18.38 5.47
CA ALA A 143 -0.60 -17.69 4.32
C ALA A 143 0.41 -16.62 4.76
N ALA A 144 0.12 -15.85 5.81
CA ALA A 144 1.04 -14.89 6.39
C ALA A 144 2.34 -15.55 6.89
N GLY A 145 2.24 -16.73 7.54
CA GLY A 145 3.40 -17.51 7.96
C GLY A 145 4.27 -17.95 6.78
N ILE A 146 3.65 -18.54 5.75
CA ILE A 146 4.34 -18.98 4.53
C ILE A 146 5.00 -17.80 3.79
N MET A 147 4.29 -16.66 3.68
CA MET A 147 4.83 -15.43 3.09
C MET A 147 6.07 -14.94 3.87
N GLY A 148 6.03 -15.00 5.20
CA GLY A 148 7.16 -14.68 6.07
C GLY A 148 8.37 -15.59 5.85
N GLU A 149 8.17 -16.89 5.69
CA GLU A 149 9.23 -17.87 5.36
C GLU A 149 9.87 -17.57 3.99
N LYS A 150 9.06 -17.20 2.99
CA LYS A 150 9.50 -16.88 1.63
C LYS A 150 9.92 -15.41 1.43
N ARG A 151 9.95 -14.60 2.49
CA ARG A 151 10.15 -13.13 2.45
C ARG A 151 11.38 -12.70 1.66
N TRP A 152 12.51 -13.37 1.86
CA TRP A 152 13.75 -13.02 1.18
C TRP A 152 13.66 -13.22 -0.33
N GLU A 153 13.05 -14.33 -0.76
CA GLU A 153 12.84 -14.65 -2.17
C GLU A 153 11.85 -13.68 -2.82
N LEU A 154 10.74 -13.38 -2.13
CA LEU A 154 9.73 -12.43 -2.61
C LEU A 154 10.32 -11.02 -2.77
N ALA A 155 11.03 -10.52 -1.76
CA ALA A 155 11.69 -9.23 -1.85
C ALA A 155 12.74 -9.19 -2.98
N ALA A 156 13.51 -10.27 -3.17
CA ALA A 156 14.46 -10.36 -4.27
C ALA A 156 13.77 -10.36 -5.66
N LEU A 157 12.62 -11.00 -5.79
CA LEU A 157 11.82 -10.98 -7.01
C LEU A 157 11.33 -9.55 -7.32
N GLU A 158 10.87 -8.79 -6.33
CA GLU A 158 10.44 -7.39 -6.51
C GLU A 158 11.57 -6.46 -6.94
N VAL A 159 12.81 -6.71 -6.49
CA VAL A 159 13.97 -5.96 -6.97
C VAL A 159 14.10 -6.06 -8.49
N PHE A 160 13.85 -7.26 -9.05
CA PHE A 160 13.97 -7.50 -10.49
C PHE A 160 12.70 -7.15 -11.26
N GLU A 161 11.52 -7.52 -10.76
CA GLU A 161 10.28 -7.34 -11.51
C GLU A 161 9.76 -5.90 -11.45
N ALA A 162 9.90 -5.23 -10.30
CA ALA A 162 9.38 -3.88 -10.08
C ALA A 162 10.48 -2.80 -9.96
N GLY A 163 11.76 -3.16 -10.05
CA GLY A 163 12.85 -2.20 -9.93
C GLY A 163 12.98 -1.55 -8.55
N LYS A 164 12.52 -2.23 -7.50
CA LYS A 164 12.54 -1.70 -6.11
C LYS A 164 13.91 -1.82 -5.47
N GLY A 165 14.31 -0.80 -4.71
CA GLY A 165 15.45 -0.93 -3.80
C GLY A 165 15.16 -1.93 -2.68
N TRP A 166 16.19 -2.48 -2.05
CA TRP A 166 16.08 -3.55 -1.03
C TRP A 166 15.09 -3.27 0.10
N ARG A 167 15.10 -2.03 0.63
CA ARG A 167 14.19 -1.65 1.72
C ARG A 167 12.74 -1.53 1.26
N GLU A 168 12.53 -1.04 0.05
CA GLU A 168 11.20 -0.88 -0.54
C GLU A 168 10.59 -2.24 -0.89
N ALA A 169 11.40 -3.17 -1.40
CA ALA A 169 10.97 -4.54 -1.69
C ALA A 169 10.62 -5.30 -0.40
N ASP A 170 11.47 -5.19 0.64
CA ASP A 170 11.17 -5.77 1.94
C ASP A 170 9.91 -5.20 2.57
N ALA A 171 9.70 -3.88 2.46
CA ALA A 171 8.53 -3.20 3.00
C ALA A 171 7.22 -3.65 2.34
N ASP A 172 7.22 -3.93 1.04
CA ASP A 172 6.06 -4.45 0.32
C ASP A 172 5.67 -5.85 0.83
N VAL A 173 6.65 -6.74 0.99
CA VAL A 173 6.40 -8.09 1.55
C VAL A 173 5.86 -8.01 2.97
N ILE A 174 6.43 -7.13 3.82
CA ILE A 174 5.94 -6.87 5.18
C ILE A 174 4.47 -6.45 5.17
N GLU A 175 4.13 -5.49 4.34
CA GLU A 175 2.78 -4.95 4.24
C GLU A 175 1.79 -6.05 3.80
N GLY A 176 2.19 -6.93 2.88
CA GLY A 176 1.40 -8.11 2.50
C GLY A 176 1.15 -9.07 3.68
N ILE A 177 2.19 -9.38 4.48
CA ILE A 177 2.07 -10.19 5.69
C ILE A 177 1.12 -9.54 6.70
N ASP A 178 1.26 -8.23 6.89
CA ASP A 178 0.46 -7.46 7.82
C ASP A 178 -1.02 -7.42 7.41
N TYR A 179 -1.32 -7.25 6.11
CA TYR A 179 -2.70 -7.33 5.62
C TYR A 179 -3.35 -8.69 5.89
N LEU A 180 -2.63 -9.78 5.63
CA LEU A 180 -3.13 -11.13 5.88
C LEU A 180 -3.50 -11.33 7.35
N ARG A 181 -2.62 -10.92 8.27
CA ARG A 181 -2.82 -11.04 9.72
C ARG A 181 -3.92 -10.12 10.23
N TYR A 182 -3.87 -8.85 9.83
CA TYR A 182 -4.79 -7.82 10.31
C TYR A 182 -6.22 -8.11 9.88
N TYR A 183 -6.43 -8.41 8.58
CA TYR A 183 -7.79 -8.70 8.10
C TYR A 183 -8.35 -10.02 8.61
N ALA A 184 -7.50 -11.03 8.85
CA ALA A 184 -7.92 -12.25 9.53
C ALA A 184 -8.47 -11.96 10.93
N GLY A 185 -7.75 -11.15 11.72
CA GLY A 185 -8.18 -10.71 13.06
C GLY A 185 -9.45 -9.86 13.03
N GLU A 186 -9.52 -8.87 12.12
CA GLU A 186 -10.71 -8.01 11.96
C GLU A 186 -11.96 -8.79 11.56
N MET A 187 -11.83 -9.81 10.70
CA MET A 187 -12.98 -10.63 10.34
C MET A 187 -13.52 -11.46 11.52
N LEU A 188 -12.65 -11.95 12.41
CA LEU A 188 -13.08 -12.64 13.63
C LEU A 188 -13.95 -11.72 14.50
N ARG A 189 -13.57 -10.44 14.62
CA ARG A 189 -14.36 -9.42 15.32
C ARG A 189 -15.72 -9.14 14.64
N LEU A 190 -15.75 -9.08 13.32
CA LEU A 190 -16.95 -8.74 12.54
C LEU A 190 -17.90 -9.95 12.36
N ALA A 191 -17.40 -11.16 12.52
CA ALA A 191 -18.21 -12.38 12.36
C ALA A 191 -19.23 -12.61 13.47
N GLU A 192 -19.01 -12.00 14.65
CA GLU A 192 -19.92 -12.12 15.78
C GLU A 192 -21.20 -11.30 15.53
N PRO A 193 -22.39 -11.95 15.47
CA PRO A 193 -23.65 -11.26 15.30
C PRO A 193 -23.92 -10.32 16.49
N ARG A 194 -24.26 -9.08 16.20
CA ARG A 194 -24.60 -8.10 17.22
C ARG A 194 -26.07 -8.16 17.55
N GLN A 195 -26.39 -8.44 18.83
CA GLN A 195 -27.74 -8.23 19.34
C GLN A 195 -28.05 -6.74 19.36
N THR A 196 -29.18 -6.36 18.77
CA THR A 196 -29.71 -5.00 18.87
C THR A 196 -30.78 -4.94 19.98
N GLN A 197 -31.50 -3.82 20.08
CA GLN A 197 -32.56 -3.72 21.09
C GLN A 197 -33.61 -4.78 20.82
N SER A 198 -33.95 -5.59 21.82
CA SER A 198 -34.99 -6.62 21.77
C SER A 198 -36.14 -6.25 22.66
N LEU A 199 -37.34 -6.63 22.27
CA LEU A 199 -38.56 -6.58 23.09
C LEU A 199 -38.87 -7.97 23.64
N PRO A 200 -39.70 -8.10 24.71
CA PRO A 200 -40.21 -9.39 25.12
C PRO A 200 -40.84 -10.12 23.92
N SER A 201 -40.45 -11.37 23.71
CA SER A 201 -40.94 -12.21 22.61
C SER A 201 -40.39 -11.87 21.22
N GLU A 202 -39.32 -11.07 21.15
CA GLU A 202 -38.67 -10.73 19.91
C GLU A 202 -37.13 -10.76 20.08
N THR A 203 -36.44 -11.31 19.11
CA THR A 203 -35.00 -11.22 19.02
C THR A 203 -34.61 -10.46 17.75
N ASN A 204 -33.67 -9.55 17.85
CA ASN A 204 -33.17 -8.75 16.74
C ASN A 204 -31.65 -8.89 16.64
N VAL A 205 -31.21 -9.37 15.50
CA VAL A 205 -29.79 -9.62 15.23
C VAL A 205 -29.33 -8.84 14.02
N TYR A 206 -28.18 -8.16 14.14
CA TYR A 206 -27.48 -7.49 13.06
C TYR A 206 -26.19 -8.24 12.75
N LEU A 207 -26.02 -8.64 11.49
CA LEU A 207 -24.88 -9.44 11.05
C LEU A 207 -24.39 -9.01 9.67
N TYR A 208 -23.22 -9.50 9.27
CA TYR A 208 -22.62 -9.21 7.98
C TYR A 208 -22.52 -10.47 7.13
N GLU A 209 -22.83 -10.35 5.85
CA GLU A 209 -22.74 -11.41 4.85
C GLU A 209 -21.84 -11.02 3.70
N PRO A 210 -21.15 -11.97 3.01
CA PRO A 210 -20.36 -11.66 1.81
C PRO A 210 -21.27 -11.21 0.66
N ARG A 211 -20.71 -10.37 -0.22
CA ARG A 211 -21.42 -9.84 -1.39
C ARG A 211 -21.54 -10.83 -2.54
N GLY A 212 -20.45 -11.59 -2.83
CA GLY A 212 -20.41 -12.51 -3.97
C GLY A 212 -19.03 -12.64 -4.60
N ILE A 213 -18.91 -12.26 -5.86
CA ILE A 213 -17.65 -12.34 -6.62
C ILE A 213 -16.99 -10.97 -6.66
N ALA A 214 -15.73 -10.92 -6.28
CA ALA A 214 -14.91 -9.72 -6.27
C ALA A 214 -13.89 -9.73 -7.42
N ALA A 215 -13.89 -8.71 -8.26
CA ALA A 215 -12.80 -8.42 -9.18
C ALA A 215 -11.75 -7.58 -8.47
N ILE A 216 -10.52 -8.09 -8.38
CA ILE A 216 -9.38 -7.46 -7.73
C ILE A 216 -8.41 -6.98 -8.81
N ILE A 217 -8.34 -5.67 -9.03
CA ILE A 217 -7.53 -5.07 -10.08
C ILE A 217 -6.42 -4.23 -9.42
N ALA A 218 -5.19 -4.75 -9.45
CA ALA A 218 -4.07 -4.20 -8.69
C ALA A 218 -3.01 -3.55 -9.60
N PRO A 219 -2.27 -2.55 -9.09
CA PRO A 219 -1.19 -1.88 -9.81
C PRO A 219 0.13 -2.67 -9.70
N TRP A 220 1.15 -2.21 -10.42
CA TRP A 220 2.48 -2.80 -10.46
C TRP A 220 3.45 -2.26 -9.39
N ASN A 221 3.17 -1.09 -8.82
CA ASN A 221 4.15 -0.40 -7.96
C ASN A 221 4.25 -0.96 -6.52
N PHE A 222 3.21 -1.61 -6.03
CA PHE A 222 3.20 -2.45 -4.83
C PHE A 222 2.54 -3.79 -5.20
N PRO A 223 3.26 -4.62 -5.99
CA PRO A 223 2.66 -5.76 -6.67
C PRO A 223 2.21 -6.86 -5.73
N LEU A 224 2.84 -6.99 -4.56
CA LEU A 224 2.46 -7.98 -3.55
C LEU A 224 1.49 -7.38 -2.52
N ALA A 225 1.83 -6.26 -1.87
CA ALA A 225 1.04 -5.72 -0.76
C ALA A 225 -0.39 -5.34 -1.17
N ILE A 226 -0.54 -4.52 -2.22
CA ILE A 226 -1.86 -4.04 -2.63
C ILE A 226 -2.73 -5.19 -3.14
N LEU A 227 -2.16 -6.08 -3.95
CA LEU A 227 -2.87 -7.27 -4.44
C LEU A 227 -3.29 -8.17 -3.27
N THR A 228 -2.38 -8.41 -2.30
CA THR A 228 -2.66 -9.19 -1.09
C THR A 228 -3.75 -8.55 -0.25
N GLY A 229 -3.67 -7.24 0.01
CA GLY A 229 -4.63 -6.53 0.84
C GLY A 229 -6.06 -6.63 0.31
N MET A 230 -6.27 -6.33 -0.98
CA MET A 230 -7.59 -6.43 -1.60
C MET A 230 -8.09 -7.87 -1.68
N THR A 231 -7.22 -8.82 -2.01
CA THR A 231 -7.56 -10.25 -2.12
C THR A 231 -7.89 -10.85 -0.76
N ALA A 232 -7.07 -10.58 0.26
CA ALA A 232 -7.30 -11.04 1.63
C ALA A 232 -8.63 -10.53 2.19
N ALA A 233 -8.94 -9.24 1.96
CA ALA A 233 -10.22 -8.65 2.37
C ALA A 233 -11.41 -9.35 1.71
N ALA A 234 -11.34 -9.64 0.40
CA ALA A 234 -12.38 -10.37 -0.30
C ALA A 234 -12.55 -11.80 0.24
N LEU A 235 -11.45 -12.54 0.37
CA LEU A 235 -11.48 -13.95 0.78
C LEU A 235 -11.95 -14.13 2.22
N VAL A 236 -11.40 -13.36 3.16
CA VAL A 236 -11.74 -13.54 4.58
C VAL A 236 -13.20 -13.19 4.89
N THR A 237 -13.76 -12.23 4.14
CA THR A 237 -15.17 -11.87 4.25
C THR A 237 -16.11 -12.88 3.58
N GLY A 238 -15.57 -13.89 2.87
CA GLY A 238 -16.34 -14.97 2.26
C GLY A 238 -16.72 -14.71 0.80
N ASN A 239 -16.15 -13.71 0.15
CA ASN A 239 -16.29 -13.49 -1.29
C ASN A 239 -15.29 -14.38 -2.05
N CYS A 240 -15.65 -14.80 -3.26
CA CYS A 240 -14.68 -15.36 -4.19
C CYS A 240 -13.91 -14.23 -4.90
N ALA A 241 -12.61 -14.40 -5.12
CA ALA A 241 -11.75 -13.37 -5.68
C ALA A 241 -11.25 -13.75 -7.09
N LEU A 242 -11.31 -12.81 -8.03
CA LEU A 242 -10.67 -12.89 -9.34
C LEU A 242 -9.55 -11.84 -9.37
N MET A 243 -8.30 -12.27 -9.24
CA MET A 243 -7.13 -11.41 -9.25
C MET A 243 -6.74 -11.07 -10.68
N LYS A 244 -6.66 -9.78 -11.00
CA LYS A 244 -6.05 -9.24 -12.20
C LYS A 244 -4.90 -8.30 -11.80
N PRO A 245 -3.66 -8.80 -11.74
CA PRO A 245 -2.50 -7.95 -11.52
C PRO A 245 -2.22 -7.05 -12.72
N ALA A 246 -1.35 -6.06 -12.54
CA ALA A 246 -0.79 -5.31 -13.64
C ALA A 246 0.09 -6.21 -14.53
N GLU A 247 0.10 -5.93 -15.82
CA GLU A 247 0.87 -6.67 -16.81
C GLU A 247 2.38 -6.57 -16.62
N GLN A 248 2.85 -5.54 -15.91
CA GLN A 248 4.27 -5.32 -15.63
C GLN A 248 4.80 -6.22 -14.49
N SER A 249 3.90 -6.73 -13.62
CA SER A 249 4.31 -7.49 -12.42
C SER A 249 3.50 -8.77 -12.18
N PRO A 250 3.41 -9.67 -13.18
CA PRO A 250 2.60 -10.88 -13.08
C PRO A 250 3.20 -11.95 -12.17
N MET A 251 4.53 -11.98 -12.01
CA MET A 251 5.20 -13.04 -11.25
C MET A 251 4.93 -12.94 -9.75
N MET A 252 4.84 -11.72 -9.20
CA MET A 252 4.46 -11.52 -7.79
C MET A 252 3.04 -12.03 -7.53
N ALA A 253 2.10 -11.81 -8.45
CA ALA A 253 0.74 -12.33 -8.33
C ALA A 253 0.69 -13.86 -8.36
N GLN A 254 1.52 -14.50 -9.19
CA GLN A 254 1.66 -15.95 -9.19
C GLN A 254 2.15 -16.47 -7.83
N ARG A 255 3.18 -15.82 -7.25
CA ARG A 255 3.69 -16.19 -5.92
C ARG A 255 2.62 -16.04 -4.83
N LEU A 256 1.81 -15.00 -4.89
CA LEU A 256 0.68 -14.85 -3.96
C LEU A 256 -0.32 -16.01 -4.08
N LEU A 257 -0.72 -16.37 -5.30
CA LEU A 257 -1.64 -17.50 -5.50
C LEU A 257 -1.05 -18.82 -5.00
N GLU A 258 0.24 -19.09 -5.25
CA GLU A 258 0.95 -20.26 -4.74
C GLU A 258 0.95 -20.30 -3.20
N ILE A 259 1.23 -19.18 -2.53
CA ILE A 259 1.20 -19.04 -1.07
C ILE A 259 -0.20 -19.32 -0.51
N LEU A 260 -1.23 -18.78 -1.14
CA LEU A 260 -2.62 -19.00 -0.73
C LEU A 260 -3.02 -20.48 -0.89
N GLY A 261 -2.61 -21.14 -1.98
CA GLY A 261 -2.82 -22.57 -2.21
C GLY A 261 -2.09 -23.44 -1.18
N GLU A 262 -0.81 -23.15 -0.88
CA GLU A 262 -0.03 -23.83 0.17
C GLU A 262 -0.67 -23.64 1.58
N ALA A 263 -1.32 -22.50 1.79
CA ALA A 263 -2.08 -22.23 3.01
C ALA A 263 -3.37 -23.07 3.12
N GLY A 264 -3.80 -23.69 2.03
CA GLY A 264 -5.00 -24.52 1.96
C GLY A 264 -6.25 -23.78 1.48
N LEU A 265 -6.08 -22.63 0.79
CA LEU A 265 -7.20 -21.96 0.13
C LEU A 265 -7.74 -22.87 -0.99
N PRO A 266 -9.08 -23.13 -1.05
CA PRO A 266 -9.66 -23.84 -2.18
C PRO A 266 -9.39 -23.11 -3.50
N GLU A 267 -8.99 -23.85 -4.54
CA GLU A 267 -8.65 -23.28 -5.85
C GLU A 267 -9.78 -22.43 -6.44
N ASP A 268 -11.04 -22.83 -6.20
CA ASP A 268 -12.22 -22.16 -6.74
C ASP A 268 -12.57 -20.86 -6.00
N ALA A 269 -12.03 -20.63 -4.81
CA ALA A 269 -12.23 -19.40 -4.05
C ALA A 269 -11.43 -18.21 -4.60
N CYS A 270 -10.27 -18.49 -5.24
CA CYS A 270 -9.40 -17.45 -5.78
C CYS A 270 -8.80 -17.89 -7.11
N GLN A 271 -8.93 -17.06 -8.13
CA GLN A 271 -8.39 -17.33 -9.45
C GLN A 271 -7.56 -16.13 -9.93
N LEU A 272 -6.56 -16.42 -10.75
CA LEU A 272 -5.61 -15.44 -11.27
C LEU A 272 -5.75 -15.34 -12.78
N LEU A 273 -6.00 -14.14 -13.27
CA LEU A 273 -6.18 -13.81 -14.69
C LEU A 273 -5.15 -12.76 -15.10
N TYR A 274 -4.27 -13.12 -16.00
CA TYR A 274 -3.27 -12.20 -16.56
C TYR A 274 -3.82 -11.51 -17.79
N GLY A 275 -3.63 -10.21 -17.91
CA GLY A 275 -4.06 -9.45 -19.08
C GLY A 275 -4.04 -7.94 -18.85
N GLY A 276 -4.14 -7.19 -19.93
CA GLY A 276 -4.14 -5.73 -19.94
C GLY A 276 -5.49 -5.11 -19.55
N GLY A 277 -5.69 -3.85 -20.01
CA GLY A 277 -6.89 -3.06 -19.71
C GLY A 277 -8.18 -3.70 -20.22
N GLU A 278 -8.16 -4.37 -21.39
CA GLU A 278 -9.34 -5.02 -21.98
C GLU A 278 -9.92 -6.13 -21.06
N LEU A 279 -9.05 -6.94 -20.46
CA LEU A 279 -9.47 -7.95 -19.48
C LEU A 279 -10.08 -7.30 -18.24
N GLY A 280 -9.46 -6.21 -17.74
CA GLY A 280 -10.01 -5.44 -16.61
C GLY A 280 -11.40 -4.89 -16.93
N ALA A 281 -11.58 -4.29 -18.09
CA ALA A 281 -12.87 -3.77 -18.56
C ALA A 281 -13.92 -4.87 -18.67
N HIS A 282 -13.54 -6.07 -19.19
CA HIS A 282 -14.43 -7.22 -19.28
C HIS A 282 -14.94 -7.68 -17.91
N LEU A 283 -14.04 -7.78 -16.91
CA LEU A 283 -14.43 -8.11 -15.53
C LEU A 283 -15.37 -7.06 -14.93
N VAL A 284 -15.05 -5.77 -15.09
CA VAL A 284 -15.90 -4.67 -14.60
C VAL A 284 -17.27 -4.67 -15.25
N HIS A 285 -17.34 -5.01 -16.56
CA HIS A 285 -18.56 -5.06 -17.33
C HIS A 285 -19.49 -6.21 -16.91
N SER A 286 -18.97 -7.34 -16.48
CA SER A 286 -19.75 -8.56 -16.19
C SER A 286 -20.84 -8.31 -15.14
N SER A 287 -22.10 -8.70 -15.44
CA SER A 287 -23.24 -8.60 -14.54
C SER A 287 -23.15 -9.52 -13.31
N LYS A 288 -22.20 -10.49 -13.30
CA LYS A 288 -21.98 -11.43 -12.20
C LYS A 288 -20.92 -10.97 -11.18
N ILE A 289 -20.20 -9.90 -11.47
CA ILE A 289 -19.26 -9.28 -10.51
C ILE A 289 -20.04 -8.38 -9.56
N HIS A 290 -19.94 -8.66 -8.25
CA HIS A 290 -20.65 -7.96 -7.18
C HIS A 290 -19.82 -6.82 -6.58
N LEU A 291 -18.50 -6.98 -6.56
CA LEU A 291 -17.55 -6.05 -5.95
C LEU A 291 -16.35 -5.85 -6.88
N ILE A 292 -15.89 -4.61 -6.97
CA ILE A 292 -14.66 -4.25 -7.65
C ILE A 292 -13.75 -3.57 -6.64
N ALA A 293 -12.57 -4.13 -6.38
CA ALA A 293 -11.51 -3.50 -5.62
C ALA A 293 -10.38 -3.13 -6.59
N PHE A 294 -10.16 -1.84 -6.75
CA PHE A 294 -9.24 -1.27 -7.71
C PHE A 294 -8.23 -0.34 -7.03
N THR A 295 -6.98 -0.46 -7.42
CA THR A 295 -5.95 0.55 -7.16
C THR A 295 -5.21 0.82 -8.47
N GLY A 296 -5.10 2.10 -8.86
CA GLY A 296 -4.44 2.48 -10.11
C GLY A 296 -4.58 3.96 -10.46
N SER A 297 -4.57 4.30 -11.76
CA SER A 297 -4.69 5.68 -12.21
C SER A 297 -6.10 6.24 -11.98
N ARG A 298 -6.18 7.55 -11.83
CA ARG A 298 -7.46 8.27 -11.66
C ARG A 298 -8.39 8.05 -12.85
N GLU A 299 -7.85 8.09 -14.05
CA GLU A 299 -8.60 7.95 -15.29
C GLU A 299 -9.31 6.60 -15.33
N VAL A 300 -8.57 5.51 -15.10
CA VAL A 300 -9.13 4.14 -15.06
C VAL A 300 -10.10 3.97 -13.89
N GLY A 301 -9.80 4.55 -12.73
CA GLY A 301 -10.70 4.48 -11.58
C GLY A 301 -12.06 5.14 -11.84
N LEU A 302 -12.06 6.31 -12.51
CA LEU A 302 -13.30 7.00 -12.90
C LEU A 302 -14.08 6.23 -13.96
N GLU A 303 -13.41 5.57 -14.92
CA GLU A 303 -14.05 4.69 -15.91
C GLU A 303 -14.70 3.48 -15.22
N ILE A 304 -13.99 2.85 -14.28
CA ILE A 304 -14.53 1.72 -13.48
C ILE A 304 -15.77 2.15 -12.71
N LEU A 305 -15.75 3.33 -12.06
CA LEU A 305 -16.91 3.85 -11.33
C LEU A 305 -18.09 4.09 -12.28
N HIS A 306 -17.86 4.73 -13.41
CA HIS A 306 -18.89 4.96 -14.42
C HIS A 306 -19.52 3.65 -14.90
N GLU A 307 -18.69 2.67 -15.26
CA GLU A 307 -19.12 1.38 -15.80
C GLU A 307 -19.82 0.51 -14.75
N ALA A 308 -19.32 0.50 -13.51
CA ALA A 308 -19.89 -0.29 -12.43
C ALA A 308 -21.30 0.17 -12.04
N TYR A 309 -21.60 1.46 -12.13
CA TYR A 309 -22.91 2.01 -11.82
C TYR A 309 -23.86 2.08 -13.03
N THR A 310 -23.39 1.69 -14.21
CA THR A 310 -24.26 1.49 -15.38
C THR A 310 -25.00 0.14 -15.24
N HIS A 311 -26.30 0.21 -14.92
CA HIS A 311 -27.12 -0.99 -14.70
C HIS A 311 -27.34 -1.79 -16.01
N ARG A 312 -27.22 -3.11 -15.91
CA ARG A 312 -27.51 -4.05 -16.99
C ARG A 312 -28.76 -4.88 -16.70
N PRO A 313 -29.54 -5.27 -17.73
CA PRO A 313 -30.79 -6.00 -17.51
C PRO A 313 -30.63 -7.32 -16.72
N GLU A 314 -29.51 -8.03 -16.87
CA GLU A 314 -29.23 -9.30 -16.20
C GLU A 314 -28.66 -9.11 -14.80
N GLN A 315 -28.31 -7.89 -14.42
CA GLN A 315 -27.70 -7.60 -13.13
C GLN A 315 -28.76 -7.51 -12.03
N GLN A 316 -28.63 -8.37 -11.02
CA GLN A 316 -29.58 -8.48 -9.92
C GLN A 316 -29.10 -7.79 -8.62
N HIS A 317 -27.99 -7.08 -8.66
CA HIS A 317 -27.38 -6.40 -7.52
C HIS A 317 -26.73 -5.07 -7.95
N VAL A 318 -26.52 -4.19 -6.98
CA VAL A 318 -25.71 -2.97 -7.19
C VAL A 318 -24.26 -3.32 -6.89
N LYS A 319 -23.36 -3.10 -7.86
CA LYS A 319 -21.94 -3.32 -7.66
C LYS A 319 -21.38 -2.39 -6.60
N ARG A 320 -20.54 -2.91 -5.73
CA ARG A 320 -19.74 -2.11 -4.82
C ARG A 320 -18.39 -1.82 -5.47
N VAL A 321 -17.92 -0.58 -5.39
CA VAL A 321 -16.57 -0.21 -5.84
C VAL A 321 -15.77 0.33 -4.66
N VAL A 322 -14.59 -0.24 -4.45
CA VAL A 322 -13.52 0.28 -3.61
C VAL A 322 -12.44 0.75 -4.57
N CYS A 323 -12.12 2.03 -4.57
CA CYS A 323 -11.27 2.62 -5.58
C CYS A 323 -10.24 3.54 -4.93
N GLU A 324 -8.96 3.15 -5.01
CA GLU A 324 -7.81 3.95 -4.60
C GLU A 324 -7.05 4.42 -5.85
N MET A 325 -6.83 5.72 -5.94
CA MET A 325 -6.27 6.37 -7.12
C MET A 325 -5.02 7.17 -6.77
N GLY A 326 -4.52 7.92 -7.74
CA GLY A 326 -3.30 8.69 -7.64
C GLY A 326 -3.32 9.86 -6.66
N GLY A 327 -2.22 10.58 -6.60
CA GLY A 327 -2.00 11.74 -5.74
C GLY A 327 -1.14 12.83 -6.38
N LYS A 328 -1.33 14.06 -5.91
CA LYS A 328 -0.44 15.20 -6.15
C LYS A 328 -0.03 15.81 -4.82
N ASN A 329 0.66 15.01 -4.04
CA ASN A 329 0.88 15.22 -2.62
C ASN A 329 1.83 16.39 -2.35
N ALA A 330 1.54 17.16 -1.30
CA ALA A 330 2.29 18.33 -0.92
C ALA A 330 2.94 18.17 0.46
N VAL A 331 4.18 18.65 0.57
CA VAL A 331 4.86 18.87 1.84
C VAL A 331 5.01 20.37 2.06
N ILE A 332 4.51 20.89 3.18
CA ILE A 332 4.67 22.28 3.60
C ILE A 332 5.86 22.34 4.57
N VAL A 333 6.80 23.26 4.34
CA VAL A 333 7.87 23.55 5.30
C VAL A 333 7.71 24.98 5.78
N ASP A 334 7.41 25.09 7.08
CA ASP A 334 7.15 26.35 7.79
C ASP A 334 8.43 27.08 8.17
N THR A 335 8.33 28.36 8.50
CA THR A 335 9.47 29.24 8.84
C THR A 335 10.29 28.78 10.03
N ASP A 336 9.67 28.07 10.98
CA ASP A 336 10.26 27.56 12.22
C ASP A 336 10.65 26.06 12.16
N ALA A 337 10.49 25.44 11.00
CA ALA A 337 10.80 24.02 10.82
C ALA A 337 12.27 23.68 11.01
N ASP A 338 12.54 22.43 11.41
CA ASP A 338 13.87 21.85 11.33
C ASP A 338 14.20 21.54 9.87
N LEU A 339 15.07 22.35 9.26
CA LEU A 339 15.39 22.22 7.84
C LEU A 339 16.24 20.99 7.52
N ASP A 340 17.08 20.55 8.46
CA ASP A 340 17.95 19.39 8.25
C ASP A 340 17.11 18.09 8.30
N GLU A 341 16.15 18.00 9.20
CA GLU A 341 15.16 16.92 9.23
C GLU A 341 14.25 16.96 8.00
N ALA A 342 13.77 18.14 7.63
CA ALA A 342 12.89 18.30 6.47
C ALA A 342 13.55 17.85 5.16
N VAL A 343 14.84 18.16 4.91
CA VAL A 343 15.57 17.74 3.71
C VAL A 343 15.56 16.22 3.56
N VAL A 344 15.90 15.48 4.61
CA VAL A 344 15.97 14.01 4.58
C VAL A 344 14.60 13.41 4.24
N HIS A 345 13.57 13.85 4.93
CA HIS A 345 12.22 13.34 4.74
C HIS A 345 11.58 13.75 3.40
N VAL A 346 11.90 14.93 2.88
CA VAL A 346 11.46 15.37 1.54
C VAL A 346 12.12 14.52 0.47
N ILE A 347 13.41 14.21 0.58
CA ILE A 347 14.12 13.36 -0.38
C ILE A 347 13.51 11.96 -0.41
N ASP A 348 13.35 11.34 0.75
CA ASP A 348 12.75 10.00 0.85
C ASP A 348 11.31 9.99 0.31
N SER A 349 10.53 11.03 0.59
CA SER A 349 9.14 11.12 0.14
C SER A 349 9.00 11.41 -1.36
N ALA A 350 9.93 12.17 -1.96
CA ALA A 350 9.85 12.57 -3.36
C ALA A 350 10.55 11.60 -4.32
N PHE A 351 11.68 11.02 -3.89
CA PHE A 351 12.57 10.25 -4.77
C PHE A 351 12.69 8.78 -4.38
N GLY A 352 12.21 8.38 -3.19
CA GLY A 352 12.09 6.98 -2.80
C GLY A 352 11.26 6.21 -3.82
N TYR A 353 11.77 5.07 -4.28
CA TYR A 353 11.19 4.29 -5.38
C TYR A 353 10.89 5.16 -6.62
N GLN A 354 11.78 6.11 -6.93
CA GLN A 354 11.74 7.01 -8.10
C GLN A 354 10.45 7.84 -8.19
N GLY A 355 9.78 8.12 -7.04
CA GLY A 355 8.50 8.80 -7.02
C GLY A 355 7.32 7.98 -7.59
N GLN A 356 7.50 6.69 -7.81
CA GLN A 356 6.47 5.77 -8.33
C GLN A 356 5.54 5.24 -7.22
N LYS A 357 5.15 6.14 -6.32
CA LYS A 357 4.21 5.88 -5.22
C LYS A 357 3.05 6.86 -5.32
N CYS A 358 1.83 6.37 -5.15
CA CYS A 358 0.66 7.24 -5.05
C CYS A 358 0.80 8.28 -3.91
N SER A 359 1.56 7.93 -2.85
CA SER A 359 1.87 8.77 -1.70
C SER A 359 3.10 9.67 -1.88
N ALA A 360 3.85 9.59 -2.99
CA ALA A 360 5.09 10.35 -3.16
C ALA A 360 4.86 11.86 -3.11
N ALA A 361 5.80 12.59 -2.48
CA ALA A 361 5.80 14.04 -2.50
C ALA A 361 6.16 14.54 -3.92
N SER A 362 5.27 15.26 -4.54
CA SER A 362 5.48 15.86 -5.87
C SER A 362 5.42 17.37 -5.85
N ARG A 363 4.94 17.96 -4.74
CA ARG A 363 4.94 19.41 -4.47
C ARG A 363 5.61 19.68 -3.13
N LEU A 364 6.53 20.62 -3.10
CA LEU A 364 7.14 21.16 -1.89
C LEU A 364 6.78 22.64 -1.77
N ILE A 365 6.03 23.00 -0.73
CA ILE A 365 5.54 24.36 -0.51
C ILE A 365 6.36 24.98 0.62
N LEU A 366 7.09 26.04 0.32
CA LEU A 366 8.04 26.68 1.23
C LEU A 366 7.52 28.05 1.67
N VAL A 367 7.39 28.25 2.99
CA VAL A 367 6.83 29.46 3.58
C VAL A 367 7.92 30.53 3.76
N GLY A 368 7.69 31.71 3.22
CA GLY A 368 8.58 32.88 3.41
C GLY A 368 10.02 32.63 2.98
N GLU A 369 10.96 32.91 3.88
CA GLU A 369 12.41 32.82 3.63
C GLU A 369 12.95 31.37 3.59
N VAL A 370 12.14 30.37 3.93
CA VAL A 370 12.56 28.95 3.93
C VAL A 370 13.06 28.54 2.54
N HIS A 371 12.46 29.08 1.49
CA HIS A 371 12.85 28.78 0.12
C HIS A 371 14.36 28.98 -0.11
N ASP A 372 14.88 30.17 0.24
CA ASP A 372 16.26 30.53 -0.06
C ASP A 372 17.28 29.77 0.81
N ARG A 373 16.82 29.23 1.94
CA ARG A 373 17.62 28.44 2.87
C ARG A 373 17.57 26.94 2.57
N LEU A 374 16.42 26.41 2.18
CA LEU A 374 16.20 24.98 1.98
C LEU A 374 16.60 24.50 0.58
N VAL A 375 16.26 25.25 -0.47
CA VAL A 375 16.45 24.81 -1.86
C VAL A 375 17.93 24.47 -2.16
N PRO A 376 18.95 25.29 -1.79
CA PRO A 376 20.33 24.92 -2.03
C PRO A 376 20.74 23.61 -1.31
N ARG A 377 20.30 23.42 -0.06
CA ARG A 377 20.57 22.19 0.72
C ARG A 377 19.94 20.98 0.08
N LEU A 378 18.68 21.10 -0.32
CA LEU A 378 17.94 20.02 -0.98
C LEU A 378 18.59 19.61 -2.30
N VAL A 379 18.97 20.58 -3.14
CA VAL A 379 19.63 20.34 -4.42
C VAL A 379 20.96 19.59 -4.22
N GLU A 380 21.80 20.02 -3.28
CA GLU A 380 23.07 19.34 -3.02
C GLU A 380 22.87 17.93 -2.43
N ALA A 381 21.90 17.76 -1.56
CA ALA A 381 21.59 16.46 -1.01
C ALA A 381 21.05 15.49 -2.09
N VAL A 382 20.19 15.97 -3.00
CA VAL A 382 19.70 15.14 -4.13
C VAL A 382 20.82 14.81 -5.12
N ARG A 383 21.78 15.72 -5.36
CA ARG A 383 22.97 15.42 -6.19
C ARG A 383 23.82 14.28 -5.66
N SER A 384 23.80 14.02 -4.37
CA SER A 384 24.54 12.93 -3.76
C SER A 384 23.90 11.54 -4.00
N LEU A 385 22.65 11.48 -4.46
CA LEU A 385 21.96 10.23 -4.74
C LEU A 385 22.61 9.48 -5.90
N LYS A 386 22.78 8.18 -5.74
CA LYS A 386 23.30 7.32 -6.80
C LYS A 386 22.15 6.71 -7.60
N ILE A 387 22.28 6.74 -8.92
CA ILE A 387 21.30 6.21 -9.86
C ILE A 387 21.88 4.94 -10.50
N GLY A 388 21.13 3.86 -10.47
CA GLY A 388 21.58 2.59 -11.08
C GLY A 388 20.70 1.40 -10.69
N PRO A 389 21.10 0.19 -11.10
CA PRO A 389 20.35 -1.04 -10.83
C PRO A 389 20.10 -1.25 -9.34
N PRO A 390 18.86 -1.61 -8.95
CA PRO A 390 18.45 -1.73 -7.54
C PRO A 390 19.09 -2.92 -6.81
N GLU A 391 19.71 -3.87 -7.51
CA GLU A 391 20.48 -4.98 -6.93
C GLU A 391 21.70 -4.48 -6.14
N ASP A 392 22.23 -3.32 -6.51
CA ASP A 392 23.29 -2.65 -5.74
C ASP A 392 22.65 -1.73 -4.68
N PRO A 393 22.75 -2.07 -3.39
CA PRO A 393 22.09 -1.30 -2.31
C PRO A 393 22.68 0.13 -2.13
N ARG A 394 23.74 0.49 -2.85
CA ARG A 394 24.30 1.84 -2.87
C ARG A 394 23.49 2.77 -3.78
N ASN A 395 22.70 2.25 -4.71
CA ASN A 395 21.85 3.02 -5.58
C ASN A 395 20.55 3.39 -4.85
N SER A 396 20.32 4.69 -4.74
CA SER A 396 19.13 5.24 -4.08
C SER A 396 17.98 5.47 -5.05
N VAL A 397 18.29 5.60 -6.34
CA VAL A 397 17.33 5.83 -7.43
C VAL A 397 17.50 4.71 -8.45
N GLY A 398 16.46 3.91 -8.61
CA GLY A 398 16.38 2.80 -9.55
C GLY A 398 15.72 3.19 -10.89
N PRO A 399 15.26 2.22 -11.69
CA PRO A 399 14.57 2.47 -12.95
C PRO A 399 13.09 2.81 -12.73
N LEU A 400 12.47 3.46 -13.70
CA LEU A 400 11.03 3.44 -13.89
C LEU A 400 10.58 2.07 -14.38
N ILE A 401 9.27 1.78 -14.31
CA ILE A 401 8.79 0.43 -14.59
C ILE A 401 8.88 0.04 -16.07
N GLU A 402 8.70 0.99 -16.99
CA GLU A 402 8.61 0.74 -18.42
C GLU A 402 8.95 1.98 -19.27
N GLU A 403 9.14 1.79 -20.57
CA GLU A 403 9.49 2.85 -21.52
C GLU A 403 8.44 3.97 -21.57
N ALA A 404 7.15 3.63 -21.57
CA ALA A 404 6.07 4.61 -21.57
C ALA A 404 6.12 5.53 -20.34
N ALA A 405 6.55 5.02 -19.18
CA ALA A 405 6.78 5.82 -17.99
C ALA A 405 7.97 6.78 -18.15
N VAL A 406 9.06 6.31 -18.79
CA VAL A 406 10.22 7.16 -19.13
C VAL A 406 9.79 8.32 -20.02
N GLU A 407 9.08 8.04 -21.12
CA GLU A 407 8.59 9.05 -22.05
C GLU A 407 7.71 10.10 -21.37
N ARG A 408 6.75 9.64 -20.55
CA ARG A 408 5.86 10.50 -19.77
C ARG A 408 6.66 11.43 -18.85
N VAL A 409 7.58 10.90 -18.05
CA VAL A 409 8.38 11.71 -17.11
C VAL A 409 9.24 12.72 -17.86
N LEU A 410 9.90 12.32 -18.96
CA LEU A 410 10.68 13.23 -19.79
C LEU A 410 9.82 14.33 -20.44
N GLN A 411 8.57 14.05 -20.80
CA GLN A 411 7.63 15.08 -21.27
C GLN A 411 7.37 16.13 -20.18
N TYR A 412 7.14 15.71 -18.94
CA TYR A 412 6.94 16.65 -17.83
C TYR A 412 8.22 17.43 -17.46
N ILE A 413 9.40 16.82 -17.57
CA ILE A 413 10.67 17.56 -17.41
C ILE A 413 10.82 18.64 -18.49
N ARG A 414 10.51 18.30 -19.76
CA ARG A 414 10.52 19.30 -20.85
C ARG A 414 9.46 20.40 -20.64
N LEU A 415 8.28 20.06 -20.14
CA LEU A 415 7.24 21.02 -19.79
C LEU A 415 7.71 21.94 -18.65
N GLY A 416 8.25 21.37 -17.58
CA GLY A 416 8.74 22.13 -16.43
C GLY A 416 9.84 23.14 -16.79
N LYS A 417 10.72 22.80 -17.74
CA LYS A 417 11.74 23.73 -18.25
C LYS A 417 11.15 24.95 -19.00
N LYS A 418 9.90 24.86 -19.45
CA LYS A 418 9.18 25.98 -20.10
C LYS A 418 8.36 26.79 -19.11
N GLU A 419 7.87 26.18 -18.07
CA GLU A 419 6.91 26.77 -17.12
C GLU A 419 7.55 27.26 -15.82
N ALA A 420 8.77 26.76 -15.47
CA ALA A 420 9.42 27.02 -14.20
C ALA A 420 10.95 27.01 -14.33
N GLN A 421 11.66 27.38 -13.26
CA GLN A 421 13.11 27.31 -13.20
C GLN A 421 13.58 25.89 -12.83
N CYS A 422 14.27 25.22 -13.74
CA CYS A 422 14.92 23.95 -13.46
C CYS A 422 16.21 24.20 -12.67
N VAL A 423 16.28 23.80 -11.41
CA VAL A 423 17.45 23.97 -10.53
C VAL A 423 18.29 22.70 -10.42
N LEU A 424 17.72 21.57 -10.78
CA LEU A 424 18.43 20.29 -10.86
C LEU A 424 17.77 19.38 -11.91
N GLU A 425 18.62 18.77 -12.72
CA GLU A 425 18.28 17.61 -13.56
C GLU A 425 19.50 16.70 -13.58
N MET A 426 19.37 15.51 -13.01
CA MET A 426 20.46 14.55 -12.92
C MET A 426 20.51 13.66 -14.15
N ALA A 427 21.71 13.40 -14.66
CA ALA A 427 21.91 12.41 -15.71
C ALA A 427 21.63 11.00 -15.18
N ALA A 428 21.06 10.14 -16.02
CA ALA A 428 20.75 8.76 -15.71
C ALA A 428 21.49 7.79 -16.66
N PRO A 429 21.65 6.50 -16.29
CA PRO A 429 22.11 5.46 -17.20
C PRO A 429 21.29 5.42 -18.50
N LYS A 430 21.96 5.09 -19.61
CA LYS A 430 21.29 4.99 -20.92
C LYS A 430 20.63 3.63 -21.15
N GLU A 431 21.12 2.60 -20.50
CA GLU A 431 20.57 1.24 -20.54
C GLU A 431 19.58 1.08 -19.39
N GLY A 432 18.43 0.45 -19.64
CA GLY A 432 17.32 0.36 -18.70
C GLY A 432 16.41 1.60 -18.72
N TYR A 433 15.34 1.55 -17.96
CA TYR A 433 14.31 2.60 -17.94
C TYR A 433 14.61 3.71 -16.90
N PHE A 434 15.79 4.28 -16.94
CA PHE A 434 16.22 5.25 -15.94
C PHE A 434 15.90 6.70 -16.31
N VAL A 435 15.41 7.45 -15.33
CA VAL A 435 15.29 8.92 -15.37
C VAL A 435 15.86 9.47 -14.06
N GLY A 436 16.75 10.46 -14.16
CA GLY A 436 17.32 11.10 -12.99
C GLY A 436 16.34 12.07 -12.30
N PRO A 437 16.51 12.32 -10.99
CA PRO A 437 15.77 13.35 -10.28
C PRO A 437 15.80 14.70 -10.96
N ALA A 438 14.65 15.38 -11.04
CA ALA A 438 14.51 16.74 -11.52
C ALA A 438 13.78 17.61 -10.49
N ILE A 439 14.31 18.81 -10.24
CA ILE A 439 13.74 19.77 -9.29
C ILE A 439 13.48 21.09 -10.03
N PHE A 440 12.25 21.56 -9.90
CA PHE A 440 11.81 22.85 -10.44
C PHE A 440 11.44 23.77 -9.29
N THR A 441 11.87 25.03 -9.35
CA THR A 441 11.50 26.09 -8.40
C THR A 441 10.69 27.18 -9.08
N ASP A 442 10.08 28.04 -8.27
CA ASP A 442 9.19 29.11 -8.70
C ASP A 442 8.04 28.60 -9.59
N VAL A 443 7.54 27.40 -9.22
CA VAL A 443 6.46 26.75 -9.94
C VAL A 443 5.13 27.44 -9.63
N ASP A 444 4.38 27.80 -10.66
CA ASP A 444 3.02 28.30 -10.51
C ASP A 444 2.13 27.19 -9.92
N PRO A 445 1.42 27.46 -8.80
CA PRO A 445 0.51 26.50 -8.19
C PRO A 445 -0.58 25.93 -9.13
N ASP A 446 -0.95 26.66 -10.17
CA ASP A 446 -1.99 26.27 -11.13
C ASP A 446 -1.43 25.65 -12.42
N SER A 447 -0.10 25.57 -12.57
CA SER A 447 0.54 24.92 -13.71
C SER A 447 0.27 23.42 -13.77
N ARG A 448 0.42 22.83 -14.96
CA ARG A 448 0.32 21.38 -15.14
C ARG A 448 1.35 20.63 -14.27
N LEU A 449 2.55 21.18 -14.14
CA LEU A 449 3.60 20.62 -13.30
C LEU A 449 3.18 20.51 -11.84
N ALA A 450 2.37 21.44 -11.32
CA ALA A 450 1.87 21.48 -9.95
C ALA A 450 0.56 20.70 -9.74
N GLN A 451 -0.21 20.40 -10.79
CA GLN A 451 -1.56 19.85 -10.67
C GLN A 451 -1.70 18.41 -11.19
N GLU A 452 -0.92 18.01 -12.19
CA GLU A 452 -1.02 16.68 -12.78
C GLU A 452 -0.06 15.67 -12.12
N GLU A 453 -0.51 14.43 -11.97
CA GLU A 453 0.33 13.34 -11.44
C GLU A 453 1.36 12.89 -12.48
N ILE A 454 2.64 12.89 -12.11
CA ILE A 454 3.76 12.52 -13.00
C ILE A 454 4.16 11.07 -12.81
N PHE A 455 4.11 10.59 -11.57
CA PHE A 455 4.52 9.25 -11.16
C PHE A 455 5.97 8.93 -11.54
N GLY A 456 6.87 9.86 -11.18
CA GLY A 456 8.31 9.81 -11.49
C GLY A 456 9.10 10.79 -10.63
N PRO A 457 10.44 10.82 -10.74
CA PRO A 457 11.32 11.55 -9.84
C PRO A 457 11.37 13.07 -10.15
N VAL A 458 10.22 13.73 -10.11
CA VAL A 458 10.07 15.16 -10.40
C VAL A 458 9.42 15.87 -9.22
N LEU A 459 10.12 16.89 -8.68
CA LEU A 459 9.65 17.69 -7.56
C LEU A 459 9.42 19.14 -7.98
N ALA A 460 8.21 19.64 -7.74
CA ALA A 460 7.82 21.03 -7.95
C ALA A 460 7.88 21.82 -6.63
N ILE A 461 8.72 22.87 -6.58
CA ILE A 461 8.86 23.74 -5.41
C ILE A 461 8.06 25.02 -5.66
N ILE A 462 7.17 25.32 -4.72
CA ILE A 462 6.25 26.46 -4.77
C ILE A 462 6.54 27.38 -3.58
N ARG A 463 6.60 28.68 -3.82
CA ARG A 463 6.72 29.67 -2.74
C ARG A 463 5.33 29.99 -2.16
N ALA A 464 5.25 30.08 -0.86
CA ALA A 464 4.10 30.64 -0.17
C ALA A 464 4.54 31.82 0.71
N ARG A 465 3.75 32.88 0.72
CA ARG A 465 4.02 34.09 1.50
C ARG A 465 3.97 33.81 3.01
N ASP A 466 2.96 33.04 3.40
CA ASP A 466 2.65 32.69 4.77
C ASP A 466 2.07 31.27 4.85
N PHE A 467 1.85 30.75 6.07
CA PHE A 467 1.33 29.41 6.30
C PHE A 467 -0.10 29.23 5.78
N ASP A 468 -0.92 30.27 5.80
CA ASP A 468 -2.30 30.23 5.31
C ASP A 468 -2.34 30.01 3.80
N GLN A 469 -1.51 30.76 3.06
CA GLN A 469 -1.37 30.56 1.62
C GLN A 469 -0.78 29.18 1.29
N ALA A 470 0.15 28.67 2.12
CA ALA A 470 0.68 27.33 1.93
C ALA A 470 -0.40 26.25 2.04
N LEU A 471 -1.29 26.36 3.00
CA LEU A 471 -2.45 25.46 3.15
C LEU A 471 -3.43 25.60 1.98
N GLU A 472 -3.71 26.84 1.53
CA GLU A 472 -4.55 27.08 0.36
C GLU A 472 -3.99 26.40 -0.88
N ILE A 473 -2.69 26.60 -1.20
CA ILE A 473 -2.00 25.98 -2.32
C ILE A 473 -2.03 24.44 -2.20
N ALA A 474 -1.75 23.90 -1.01
CA ALA A 474 -1.75 22.47 -0.77
C ALA A 474 -3.12 21.85 -1.07
N ASN A 475 -4.19 22.50 -0.64
CA ASN A 475 -5.57 22.04 -0.80
C ASN A 475 -6.18 22.25 -2.21
N ARG A 476 -5.56 23.06 -3.05
CA ARG A 476 -6.09 23.44 -4.38
C ARG A 476 -6.15 22.28 -5.36
N SER A 477 -5.33 21.25 -5.18
CA SER A 477 -5.32 20.06 -6.03
C SER A 477 -6.65 19.29 -6.00
N SER A 478 -7.02 18.70 -7.14
CA SER A 478 -8.13 17.75 -7.24
C SER A 478 -7.85 16.43 -6.51
N PHE A 479 -6.58 16.12 -6.26
CA PHE A 479 -6.11 15.00 -5.44
C PHE A 479 -6.02 15.37 -3.97
N ALA A 480 -6.18 14.38 -3.09
CA ALA A 480 -6.06 14.55 -1.65
C ALA A 480 -5.70 13.22 -0.97
N LEU A 481 -4.56 12.61 -1.36
CA LEU A 481 -4.13 11.32 -0.81
C LEU A 481 -3.29 11.52 0.45
N THR A 482 -2.07 12.03 0.31
CA THR A 482 -1.19 12.32 1.44
C THR A 482 -0.76 13.78 1.47
N GLY A 483 -0.34 14.25 2.65
CA GLY A 483 0.25 15.56 2.82
C GLY A 483 1.11 15.61 4.07
N GLY A 484 2.07 16.51 4.09
CA GLY A 484 2.97 16.70 5.22
C GLY A 484 3.17 18.14 5.61
N VAL A 485 3.49 18.36 6.88
CA VAL A 485 3.84 19.66 7.43
C VAL A 485 5.06 19.51 8.33
N PHE A 486 6.09 20.29 8.08
CA PHE A 486 7.20 20.50 8.99
C PHE A 486 7.03 21.86 9.65
N SER A 487 6.81 21.89 10.95
CA SER A 487 6.64 23.09 11.78
C SER A 487 6.89 22.78 13.23
N ARG A 488 7.39 23.74 13.99
CA ARG A 488 7.48 23.71 15.45
C ARG A 488 6.40 24.55 16.11
N SER A 489 5.59 25.30 15.36
CA SER A 489 4.49 26.10 15.85
C SER A 489 3.28 25.24 16.21
N PRO A 490 2.88 25.14 17.49
CA PRO A 490 1.66 24.42 17.88
C PRO A 490 0.41 24.96 17.17
N ALA A 491 0.34 26.29 16.95
CA ALA A 491 -0.79 26.93 16.29
C ALA A 491 -0.90 26.51 14.81
N HIS A 492 0.22 26.48 14.07
CA HIS A 492 0.23 26.02 12.69
C HIS A 492 -0.04 24.52 12.57
N ILE A 493 0.49 23.71 13.46
CA ILE A 493 0.20 22.27 13.52
C ILE A 493 -1.30 22.03 13.75
N ASP A 494 -1.91 22.73 14.70
CA ASP A 494 -3.36 22.60 14.97
C ASP A 494 -4.21 23.11 13.79
N LYS A 495 -3.76 24.17 13.14
CA LYS A 495 -4.40 24.67 11.92
C LYS A 495 -4.31 23.64 10.80
N ALA A 496 -3.14 23.04 10.57
CA ALA A 496 -2.96 21.98 9.55
C ALA A 496 -3.86 20.77 9.82
N ARG A 497 -3.98 20.32 11.07
CA ARG A 497 -4.89 19.21 11.45
C ARG A 497 -6.35 19.49 11.07
N LYS A 498 -6.79 20.73 11.11
CA LYS A 498 -8.16 21.13 10.82
C LYS A 498 -8.40 21.40 9.34
N GLU A 499 -7.43 22.02 8.68
CA GLU A 499 -7.62 22.66 7.38
C GLU A 499 -6.89 21.96 6.23
N PHE A 500 -5.83 21.19 6.46
CA PHE A 500 -5.15 20.42 5.41
C PHE A 500 -5.95 19.15 5.09
N ARG A 501 -6.76 19.23 4.03
CA ARG A 501 -7.76 18.21 3.67
C ARG A 501 -7.16 17.13 2.79
N VAL A 502 -6.46 16.19 3.41
CA VAL A 502 -5.89 14.98 2.76
C VAL A 502 -6.30 13.72 3.49
N GLY A 503 -6.20 12.59 2.83
CA GLY A 503 -6.50 11.30 3.42
C GLY A 503 -5.57 10.95 4.57
N ASN A 504 -4.27 11.13 4.41
CA ASN A 504 -3.26 10.91 5.42
C ASN A 504 -2.41 12.16 5.60
N LEU A 505 -2.52 12.81 6.76
CA LEU A 505 -1.71 13.96 7.14
C LEU A 505 -0.57 13.54 8.07
N TYR A 506 0.64 13.93 7.74
CA TYR A 506 1.86 13.64 8.50
C TYR A 506 2.49 14.94 9.03
N ILE A 507 2.88 14.94 10.30
CA ILE A 507 3.51 16.08 10.95
C ILE A 507 4.95 15.71 11.34
N ASN A 508 5.91 16.53 10.89
CA ASN A 508 7.35 16.38 11.16
C ASN A 508 7.89 14.97 10.84
N ARG A 509 7.49 14.42 9.70
CA ARG A 509 7.98 13.14 9.17
C ARG A 509 7.70 13.02 7.66
N GLY A 510 8.27 12.00 7.03
CA GLY A 510 7.97 11.65 5.64
C GLY A 510 6.50 11.29 5.43
N ILE A 511 6.01 11.48 4.20
CA ILE A 511 4.60 11.26 3.82
C ILE A 511 4.35 9.93 3.11
N THR A 512 5.37 9.10 2.97
CA THR A 512 5.30 7.75 2.40
C THR A 512 5.48 6.70 3.50
N GLY A 513 5.25 5.41 3.17
CA GLY A 513 5.45 4.31 4.10
C GLY A 513 4.37 4.26 5.19
N ALA A 514 3.10 4.33 4.79
CA ALA A 514 1.97 4.00 5.67
C ALA A 514 2.08 2.53 6.10
N VAL A 515 1.68 2.24 7.33
CA VAL A 515 1.79 0.91 7.93
C VAL A 515 0.41 0.46 8.35
N VAL A 516 0.06 -0.78 8.07
CA VAL A 516 -1.22 -1.40 8.43
C VAL A 516 -1.53 -1.17 9.90
N GLU A 517 -2.75 -0.79 10.24
CA GLU A 517 -3.26 -0.39 11.55
C GLU A 517 -2.72 0.96 12.07
N ARG A 518 -1.42 1.25 11.89
CA ARG A 518 -0.83 2.51 12.40
C ARG A 518 -1.26 3.74 11.62
N GLN A 519 -1.24 3.65 10.29
CA GLN A 519 -1.65 4.71 9.38
C GLN A 519 -2.54 4.12 8.29
N PRO A 520 -3.79 3.75 8.60
CA PRO A 520 -4.73 3.29 7.58
C PRO A 520 -4.76 4.24 6.39
N PHE A 521 -4.65 3.67 5.18
CA PHE A 521 -4.33 4.42 3.98
C PHE A 521 -5.51 4.55 3.02
N GLY A 522 -5.73 5.73 2.48
CA GLY A 522 -6.74 5.99 1.45
C GLY A 522 -7.01 7.48 1.26
N GLY A 523 -7.45 7.84 0.05
CA GLY A 523 -7.60 9.21 -0.41
C GLY A 523 -8.97 9.84 -0.15
N LEU A 524 -9.01 11.17 -0.32
CA LEU A 524 -10.21 11.98 -0.44
C LEU A 524 -10.27 12.58 -1.85
N LYS A 525 -11.33 13.27 -2.22
CA LYS A 525 -11.54 13.88 -3.55
C LYS A 525 -11.33 12.83 -4.67
N LEU A 526 -10.53 13.15 -5.70
CA LEU A 526 -10.23 12.25 -6.81
C LEU A 526 -9.02 11.31 -6.52
N SER A 527 -8.61 11.18 -5.27
CA SER A 527 -7.61 10.19 -4.87
C SER A 527 -8.22 8.87 -4.39
N GLY A 528 -9.53 8.78 -4.22
CA GLY A 528 -10.17 7.52 -3.88
C GLY A 528 -11.56 7.66 -3.30
N ILE A 529 -12.22 6.52 -3.19
CA ILE A 529 -13.51 6.35 -2.53
C ILE A 529 -13.51 5.03 -1.76
N GLY A 530 -13.93 5.11 -0.51
CA GLY A 530 -14.03 3.96 0.39
C GLY A 530 -13.39 4.20 1.74
N SER A 531 -13.35 3.15 2.55
CA SER A 531 -12.68 3.15 3.84
C SER A 531 -11.18 2.92 3.66
N LYS A 532 -10.40 3.30 4.67
CA LYS A 532 -8.94 3.20 4.66
C LYS A 532 -8.45 1.76 4.62
N ALA A 533 -7.61 1.41 3.65
CA ALA A 533 -6.88 0.13 3.61
C ALA A 533 -6.01 -0.03 4.87
N GLY A 534 -5.98 -1.23 5.44
CA GLY A 534 -5.29 -1.49 6.72
C GLY A 534 -5.95 -0.84 7.93
N GLY A 535 -7.21 -0.41 7.81
CA GLY A 535 -7.99 0.15 8.90
C GLY A 535 -9.19 -0.73 9.31
N PRO A 536 -9.80 -0.44 10.47
CA PRO A 536 -10.83 -1.29 11.08
C PRO A 536 -12.13 -1.35 10.27
N ASP A 537 -12.37 -0.40 9.37
CA ASP A 537 -13.59 -0.31 8.58
C ASP A 537 -13.44 -0.87 7.16
N TYR A 538 -12.22 -1.31 6.79
CA TYR A 538 -11.94 -1.71 5.41
C TYR A 538 -12.77 -2.91 4.97
N LEU A 539 -12.90 -3.93 5.82
CA LEU A 539 -13.66 -5.15 5.52
C LEU A 539 -15.15 -4.90 5.33
N LEU A 540 -15.72 -3.85 5.94
CA LEU A 540 -17.14 -3.50 5.78
C LEU A 540 -17.53 -3.21 4.33
N GLN A 541 -16.59 -2.82 3.48
CA GLN A 541 -16.83 -2.58 2.07
C GLN A 541 -17.06 -3.87 1.28
N PHE A 542 -16.52 -4.99 1.78
CA PHE A 542 -16.60 -6.33 1.20
C PHE A 542 -17.82 -7.13 1.73
N LEU A 543 -18.57 -6.56 2.64
CA LEU A 543 -19.70 -7.17 3.34
C LEU A 543 -21.00 -6.42 3.07
N GLU A 544 -22.12 -7.12 3.24
CA GLU A 544 -23.45 -6.55 3.30
C GLU A 544 -24.05 -6.73 4.69
N PRO A 545 -24.56 -5.65 5.30
CA PRO A 545 -25.26 -5.76 6.57
C PRO A 545 -26.65 -6.37 6.37
N ARG A 546 -27.07 -7.23 7.30
CA ARG A 546 -28.38 -7.85 7.33
C ARG A 546 -28.97 -7.81 8.73
N THR A 547 -30.25 -7.51 8.83
CA THR A 547 -31.01 -7.59 10.08
C THR A 547 -31.95 -8.77 10.03
N ILE A 548 -31.98 -9.55 11.10
CA ILE A 548 -32.95 -10.66 11.29
C ILE A 548 -33.74 -10.36 12.55
N SER A 549 -35.06 -10.28 12.39
CA SER A 549 -36.01 -10.15 13.51
C SER A 549 -36.85 -11.41 13.60
N GLU A 550 -36.86 -12.04 14.75
CA GLU A 550 -37.67 -13.25 15.02
C GLU A 550 -38.68 -12.99 16.12
N ASN A 551 -39.95 -13.26 15.84
CA ASN A 551 -40.98 -13.37 16.87
C ASN A 551 -40.84 -14.76 17.53
N THR A 552 -40.49 -14.80 18.81
CA THR A 552 -40.29 -16.02 19.59
C THR A 552 -41.57 -16.57 20.21
N LEU A 553 -42.69 -15.83 20.10
CA LEU A 553 -44.03 -16.35 20.45
C LEU A 553 -44.47 -17.40 19.43
N ARG A 554 -43.91 -18.58 19.55
CA ARG A 554 -44.42 -19.76 18.82
C ARG A 554 -45.67 -20.24 19.54
N HIS A 555 -46.76 -20.55 18.80
CA HIS A 555 -48.06 -20.99 19.33
C HIS A 555 -47.96 -21.73 20.67
N GLY A 556 -48.20 -21.02 21.78
CA GLY A 556 -48.08 -21.53 23.13
C GLY A 556 -47.98 -20.40 24.16
N PHE A 557 -48.30 -20.71 25.40
CA PHE A 557 -48.20 -19.80 26.53
C PHE A 557 -46.72 -19.53 26.85
N MET A 558 -46.31 -18.26 26.81
CA MET A 558 -45.04 -17.82 27.37
C MET A 558 -45.33 -17.26 28.77
N PRO A 559 -44.73 -17.83 29.83
CA PRO A 559 -44.90 -17.27 31.16
C PRO A 559 -44.31 -15.84 31.17
N PRO A 560 -44.99 -14.87 31.79
CA PRO A 560 -44.44 -13.53 31.92
C PRO A 560 -43.10 -13.59 32.69
N GLU A 561 -42.04 -13.08 32.08
CA GLU A 561 -40.79 -12.88 32.80
C GLU A 561 -41.06 -12.01 34.03
N LYS A 562 -40.59 -12.47 35.17
CA LYS A 562 -40.55 -11.63 36.37
C LYS A 562 -39.63 -10.46 36.07
N VAL A 563 -40.23 -9.28 35.84
CA VAL A 563 -39.50 -8.03 35.83
C VAL A 563 -38.82 -7.91 37.21
N GLN A 564 -37.55 -8.18 37.26
CA GLN A 564 -36.74 -7.83 38.45
C GLN A 564 -36.75 -6.30 38.56
N LYS A 565 -37.36 -5.83 39.62
CA LYS A 565 -37.41 -4.41 40.01
C LYS A 565 -36.03 -3.89 40.38
#